data_1188697f910b8acaeab7e277b62b3bf8
#
_entry.id   1188697f910b8acaeab7e277b62b3bf8
#
_cell.length_a   1.000
_cell.length_b   1.000
_cell.length_c   1.000
_cell.angle_alpha   90.00
_cell.angle_beta   90.00
_cell.angle_gamma   90.00
#
_symmetry.space_group_name_H-M   'P 1'
#
loop_
_entity.id
_entity.type
_entity.pdbx_description
1 polymer ?
#
loop_
_entity_poly.entity_id
_entity_poly.type
_entity_poly.pdbx_seq_one_letter_code
_entity_poly.pdbx_strand_id
1 'polypeptide(L)'
;MRRPGRQFGSLTRLGPIALLAAAALAAGTFNPPFGSWNRLSSQPIIAPQGNEFESAGTFNPAVAEKDNKIVMLFRAQDRGGASTLGYAVSDDGVHFSRSPQPVLRPEAPYERGGGTEDPRLVKIEGTYYLTYTGYNNVDGVGKDKRDAQLCLATSSDLIHWTRRGVILPAYQGKWNVGWTKSGAIVSEKINGKYWMYYLGEAGDSGGKMGVASSSDLLHWTDASDQPVASTRPGYFDSKVAEPGPPPVLTADGILLVYNGADDRLVYSTGWILFDKRNPAKVLARAGKPIFHPAEPWEKVGQVPNVVFVEGLVRRGKQWLFYYGGADKVIGVAAAESR
;
A
#
# COMPACT_ATOMS: atom_id res chain seq x y z
N MET A 1 -12.69 61.87 61.03
CA MET A 1 -13.96 61.14 60.70
C MET A 1 -13.62 59.97 59.78
N ARG A 2 -13.63 58.74 60.25
CA ARG A 2 -13.33 57.52 59.52
C ARG A 2 -14.64 56.95 59.06
N ARG A 3 -14.72 56.51 57.76
CA ARG A 3 -15.79 55.63 57.26
C ARG A 3 -15.18 54.32 56.83
N PRO A 4 -15.86 53.17 57.05
CA PRO A 4 -15.31 51.82 56.88
C PRO A 4 -15.49 51.31 55.46
N GLY A 5 -14.53 50.50 55.01
CA GLY A 5 -14.54 49.79 53.72
C GLY A 5 -15.50 48.60 53.70
N ARG A 6 -16.19 48.44 52.57
CA ARG A 6 -16.96 47.24 52.27
C ARG A 6 -16.07 46.23 51.50
N GLN A 7 -15.95 45.04 52.09
CA GLN A 7 -15.44 43.88 51.39
C GLN A 7 -16.51 43.33 50.44
N PHE A 8 -16.14 43.11 49.16
CA PHE A 8 -16.92 42.31 48.24
C PHE A 8 -16.27 40.93 48.13
N GLY A 9 -16.99 39.93 48.59
CA GLY A 9 -16.64 38.54 48.42
C GLY A 9 -16.88 38.10 46.94
N SER A 10 -15.86 37.57 46.32
CA SER A 10 -15.97 36.95 44.99
C SER A 10 -16.47 35.51 45.12
N LEU A 11 -17.67 35.26 44.67
CA LEU A 11 -18.20 33.90 44.49
C LEU A 11 -17.66 33.34 43.17
N THR A 12 -16.65 32.50 43.26
CA THR A 12 -16.20 31.67 42.16
C THR A 12 -17.24 30.58 41.88
N ARG A 13 -17.97 30.73 40.77
CA ARG A 13 -18.82 29.65 40.23
C ARG A 13 -17.93 28.62 39.56
N LEU A 14 -17.80 27.45 40.15
CA LEU A 14 -17.30 26.24 39.48
C LEU A 14 -18.33 25.77 38.46
N GLY A 15 -18.02 25.91 37.17
CA GLY A 15 -18.78 25.32 36.10
C GLY A 15 -18.55 23.81 36.04
N PRO A 16 -19.53 23.02 35.60
CA PRO A 16 -19.38 21.57 35.53
C PRO A 16 -18.32 21.20 34.46
N ILE A 17 -17.30 20.48 34.90
CA ILE A 17 -16.35 19.80 33.99
C ILE A 17 -17.12 18.66 33.34
N ALA A 18 -17.49 18.85 32.09
CA ALA A 18 -18.00 17.76 31.27
C ALA A 18 -16.88 16.75 31.01
N LEU A 19 -16.86 15.64 31.74
CA LEU A 19 -16.09 14.48 31.40
C LEU A 19 -16.62 13.96 30.05
N LEU A 20 -15.91 14.24 28.96
CA LEU A 20 -16.04 13.51 27.72
C LEU A 20 -15.50 12.08 27.95
N ALA A 21 -16.40 11.17 28.31
CA ALA A 21 -16.12 9.75 28.26
C ALA A 21 -15.88 9.38 26.79
N ALA A 22 -14.62 9.22 26.40
CA ALA A 22 -14.27 8.56 25.16
C ALA A 22 -14.83 7.14 25.25
N ALA A 23 -15.94 6.88 24.57
CA ALA A 23 -16.45 5.54 24.36
C ALA A 23 -15.36 4.77 23.60
N ALA A 24 -14.56 4.01 24.31
CA ALA A 24 -13.76 2.94 23.75
C ALA A 24 -14.77 1.98 23.10
N LEU A 25 -14.94 2.09 21.78
CA LEU A 25 -15.57 1.02 21.02
C LEU A 25 -14.81 -0.25 21.39
N ALA A 26 -15.49 -1.18 22.06
CA ALA A 26 -15.02 -2.55 22.18
C ALA A 26 -14.84 -3.05 20.75
N ALA A 27 -13.60 -3.05 20.27
CA ALA A 27 -13.25 -3.65 19.00
C ALA A 27 -13.58 -5.13 19.14
N GLY A 28 -14.70 -5.54 18.55
CA GLY A 28 -14.98 -6.95 18.35
C GLY A 28 -13.71 -7.56 17.76
N THR A 29 -13.31 -8.73 18.26
CA THR A 29 -12.08 -9.41 17.83
C THR A 29 -12.27 -9.86 16.38
N PHE A 30 -11.97 -8.96 15.42
CA PHE A 30 -11.92 -9.34 14.00
C PHE A 30 -10.76 -10.31 13.80
N ASN A 31 -11.06 -11.46 13.25
CA ASN A 31 -10.07 -12.44 12.84
C ASN A 31 -9.99 -12.43 11.30
N PRO A 32 -8.84 -12.05 10.73
CA PRO A 32 -8.63 -12.13 9.29
C PRO A 32 -8.90 -13.54 8.76
N PRO A 33 -9.32 -13.70 7.49
CA PRO A 33 -9.63 -15.01 6.89
C PRO A 33 -8.40 -15.89 6.64
N PHE A 34 -7.26 -15.55 7.19
CA PHE A 34 -6.00 -16.28 7.10
C PHE A 34 -5.39 -16.52 8.48
N GLY A 35 -4.67 -17.65 8.63
CA GLY A 35 -3.93 -18.02 9.82
C GLY A 35 -2.58 -17.32 9.94
N SER A 36 -1.64 -17.98 10.60
CA SER A 36 -0.25 -17.52 10.69
C SER A 36 0.46 -17.70 9.34
N TRP A 37 1.32 -16.75 9.00
CA TRP A 37 2.07 -16.75 7.76
C TRP A 37 3.40 -17.51 7.93
N ASN A 38 3.65 -18.44 7.03
CA ASN A 38 4.88 -19.25 6.98
C ASN A 38 5.56 -19.03 5.64
N ARG A 39 6.87 -18.73 5.65
CA ARG A 39 7.67 -18.63 4.43
C ARG A 39 7.72 -19.99 3.74
N LEU A 40 7.51 -20.02 2.43
CA LEU A 40 7.55 -21.26 1.63
C LEU A 40 8.96 -21.59 1.13
N SER A 41 9.90 -20.66 1.25
CA SER A 41 11.30 -20.85 0.88
C SER A 41 12.22 -20.15 1.87
N SER A 42 13.36 -20.76 2.17
CA SER A 42 14.45 -20.16 2.94
C SER A 42 15.30 -19.20 2.10
N GLN A 43 15.11 -19.19 0.78
CA GLN A 43 15.77 -18.31 -0.17
C GLN A 43 14.74 -17.45 -0.91
N PRO A 44 15.15 -16.30 -1.45
CA PRO A 44 14.29 -15.54 -2.35
C PRO A 44 13.83 -16.38 -3.53
N ILE A 45 12.55 -16.22 -3.94
CA ILE A 45 12.00 -16.89 -5.13
C ILE A 45 12.37 -16.18 -6.43
N ILE A 46 12.63 -14.87 -6.36
CA ILE A 46 13.19 -14.07 -7.44
C ILE A 46 14.26 -13.14 -6.85
N ALA A 47 15.44 -13.12 -7.47
CA ALA A 47 16.56 -12.24 -7.11
C ALA A 47 17.11 -11.55 -8.37
N PRO A 48 17.82 -10.43 -8.23
CA PRO A 48 18.45 -9.75 -9.35
C PRO A 48 19.34 -10.68 -10.16
N GLN A 49 19.34 -10.47 -11.48
CA GLN A 49 20.18 -11.26 -12.39
C GLN A 49 20.62 -10.44 -13.61
N GLY A 50 21.67 -10.93 -14.28
CA GLY A 50 22.15 -10.34 -15.54
C GLY A 50 22.74 -8.94 -15.37
N ASN A 51 22.72 -8.18 -16.48
CA ASN A 51 23.25 -6.83 -16.55
C ASN A 51 22.21 -5.81 -17.04
N GLU A 52 20.99 -6.26 -17.28
CA GLU A 52 19.88 -5.49 -17.87
C GLU A 52 18.94 -4.92 -16.77
N PHE A 53 17.68 -4.81 -17.11
CA PHE A 53 16.63 -4.13 -16.35
C PHE A 53 16.38 -4.67 -14.93
N GLU A 54 16.78 -5.89 -14.59
CA GLU A 54 16.63 -6.51 -13.27
C GLU A 54 17.97 -6.76 -12.56
N SER A 55 19.01 -6.01 -12.91
CA SER A 55 20.37 -6.28 -12.46
C SER A 55 20.70 -5.76 -11.06
N ALA A 56 19.93 -4.82 -10.51
CA ALA A 56 20.17 -4.25 -9.18
C ALA A 56 19.11 -4.70 -8.14
N GLY A 57 17.86 -4.82 -8.56
CA GLY A 57 16.76 -5.17 -7.67
C GLY A 57 15.59 -5.84 -8.39
N THR A 58 14.93 -6.76 -7.68
CA THR A 58 13.63 -7.35 -8.07
C THR A 58 12.78 -7.40 -6.80
N PHE A 59 11.75 -6.57 -6.68
CA PHE A 59 10.99 -6.45 -5.45
C PHE A 59 9.56 -5.94 -5.72
N ASN A 60 8.75 -5.78 -4.67
CA ASN A 60 7.40 -5.22 -4.70
C ASN A 60 6.52 -5.87 -5.79
N PRO A 61 6.16 -7.16 -5.64
CA PRO A 61 5.47 -7.93 -6.66
C PRO A 61 3.95 -7.82 -6.53
N ALA A 62 3.26 -7.45 -7.63
CA ALA A 62 1.83 -7.68 -7.79
C ALA A 62 1.58 -9.05 -8.42
N VAL A 63 0.47 -9.70 -8.08
CA VAL A 63 0.11 -11.00 -8.64
C VAL A 63 -1.35 -11.09 -9.04
N ALA A 64 -1.63 -11.94 -10.03
CA ALA A 64 -2.97 -12.35 -10.40
C ALA A 64 -2.99 -13.83 -10.82
N GLU A 65 -4.14 -14.48 -10.62
CA GLU A 65 -4.38 -15.78 -11.24
C GLU A 65 -4.87 -15.60 -12.68
N LYS A 66 -4.28 -16.35 -13.60
CA LYS A 66 -4.69 -16.46 -15.00
C LYS A 66 -4.40 -17.87 -15.50
N ASP A 67 -5.39 -18.53 -16.09
CA ASP A 67 -5.26 -19.87 -16.70
C ASP A 67 -4.65 -20.89 -15.74
N ASN A 68 -5.11 -20.89 -14.47
CA ASN A 68 -4.64 -21.71 -13.37
C ASN A 68 -3.14 -21.53 -13.00
N LYS A 69 -2.51 -20.45 -13.46
CA LYS A 69 -1.15 -20.05 -13.12
C LYS A 69 -1.16 -18.77 -12.30
N ILE A 70 -0.09 -18.55 -11.52
CA ILE A 70 0.16 -17.26 -10.90
C ILE A 70 1.05 -16.45 -11.83
N VAL A 71 0.52 -15.30 -12.27
CA VAL A 71 1.26 -14.29 -13.01
C VAL A 71 1.71 -13.23 -12.04
N MET A 72 2.98 -12.85 -12.10
CA MET A 72 3.60 -11.84 -11.26
C MET A 72 4.14 -10.70 -12.12
N LEU A 73 3.78 -9.48 -11.77
CA LEU A 73 4.45 -8.26 -12.21
C LEU A 73 5.29 -7.75 -11.04
N PHE A 74 6.53 -7.44 -11.26
CA PHE A 74 7.42 -7.01 -10.18
C PHE A 74 8.26 -5.80 -10.59
N ARG A 75 8.56 -4.93 -9.64
CA ARG A 75 9.53 -3.87 -9.85
C ARG A 75 10.89 -4.50 -10.09
N ALA A 76 11.45 -4.21 -11.24
CA ALA A 76 12.78 -4.62 -11.66
C ALA A 76 13.62 -3.36 -11.88
N GLN A 77 14.75 -3.26 -11.18
CA GLN A 77 15.61 -2.08 -11.20
C GLN A 77 16.96 -2.42 -11.80
N ASP A 78 17.43 -1.57 -12.69
CA ASP A 78 18.78 -1.65 -13.25
C ASP A 78 19.81 -0.96 -12.34
N ARG A 79 21.10 -1.09 -12.69
CA ARG A 79 22.20 -0.45 -11.94
C ARG A 79 22.23 1.07 -12.05
N GLY A 80 21.50 1.65 -12.98
CA GLY A 80 21.30 3.09 -13.12
C GLY A 80 20.23 3.63 -12.19
N GLY A 81 19.48 2.75 -11.53
CA GLY A 81 18.39 3.10 -10.64
C GLY A 81 17.02 3.25 -11.34
N ALA A 82 16.94 3.04 -12.66
CA ALA A 82 15.68 3.07 -13.37
C ALA A 82 14.86 1.79 -13.14
N SER A 83 13.58 1.95 -12.86
CA SER A 83 12.65 0.87 -12.59
C SER A 83 11.75 0.57 -13.79
N THR A 84 11.52 -0.72 -14.05
CA THR A 84 10.57 -1.25 -15.03
C THR A 84 9.70 -2.30 -14.35
N LEU A 85 8.64 -2.78 -15.03
CA LEU A 85 7.88 -3.92 -14.52
C LEU A 85 8.27 -5.20 -15.28
N GLY A 86 8.93 -6.11 -14.54
CA GLY A 86 9.21 -7.46 -14.98
C GLY A 86 7.96 -8.33 -14.95
N TYR A 87 8.02 -9.48 -15.64
CA TYR A 87 6.93 -10.45 -15.75
C TYR A 87 7.44 -11.85 -15.46
N ALA A 88 6.71 -12.59 -14.65
CA ALA A 88 7.02 -14.00 -14.36
C ALA A 88 5.74 -14.81 -14.20
N VAL A 89 5.82 -16.12 -14.46
CA VAL A 89 4.69 -17.07 -14.37
C VAL A 89 5.10 -18.30 -13.57
N SER A 90 4.18 -18.81 -12.77
CA SER A 90 4.38 -20.02 -11.96
C SER A 90 3.14 -20.91 -11.98
N ASP A 91 3.35 -22.22 -12.03
CA ASP A 91 2.30 -23.23 -11.86
C ASP A 91 2.01 -23.52 -10.39
N ASP A 92 3.03 -23.46 -9.54
CA ASP A 92 2.94 -23.82 -8.11
C ASP A 92 2.94 -22.64 -7.14
N GLY A 93 3.25 -21.43 -7.64
CA GLY A 93 3.32 -20.20 -6.84
C GLY A 93 4.67 -19.98 -6.13
N VAL A 94 5.65 -20.86 -6.33
CA VAL A 94 6.99 -20.76 -5.71
C VAL A 94 8.09 -20.69 -6.77
N HIS A 95 7.98 -21.50 -7.81
CA HIS A 95 8.96 -21.54 -8.90
C HIS A 95 8.46 -20.73 -10.08
N PHE A 96 9.14 -19.65 -10.40
CA PHE A 96 8.75 -18.69 -11.44
C PHE A 96 9.67 -18.74 -12.65
N SER A 97 9.06 -18.81 -13.84
CA SER A 97 9.74 -18.58 -15.11
C SER A 97 9.59 -17.10 -15.49
N ARG A 98 10.72 -16.39 -15.64
CA ARG A 98 10.75 -14.94 -15.96
C ARG A 98 10.77 -14.70 -17.46
N SER A 99 10.06 -13.64 -17.88
CA SER A 99 10.23 -13.08 -19.23
C SER A 99 11.60 -12.42 -19.37
N PRO A 100 12.27 -12.59 -20.52
CA PRO A 100 13.54 -11.90 -20.79
C PRO A 100 13.36 -10.39 -21.04
N GLN A 101 12.13 -9.90 -21.17
CA GLN A 101 11.82 -8.50 -21.37
C GLN A 101 10.77 -8.05 -20.36
N PRO A 102 10.85 -6.82 -19.84
CA PRO A 102 9.81 -6.24 -19.02
C PRO A 102 8.55 -5.96 -19.82
N VAL A 103 7.40 -5.96 -19.17
CA VAL A 103 6.09 -5.68 -19.80
C VAL A 103 5.70 -4.20 -19.73
N LEU A 104 6.36 -3.41 -18.89
CA LEU A 104 6.15 -1.96 -18.83
C LEU A 104 7.49 -1.27 -18.59
N ARG A 105 7.97 -0.50 -19.59
CA ARG A 105 9.19 0.32 -19.51
C ARG A 105 8.81 1.78 -19.32
N PRO A 106 9.68 2.63 -18.75
CA PRO A 106 9.45 4.09 -18.71
C PRO A 106 9.33 4.68 -20.12
N GLU A 107 8.22 5.35 -20.40
CA GLU A 107 7.98 6.01 -21.70
C GLU A 107 7.32 7.38 -21.53
N ALA A 108 6.54 7.55 -20.47
CA ALA A 108 5.81 8.79 -20.22
C ALA A 108 6.69 9.83 -19.49
N PRO A 109 6.39 11.14 -19.64
CA PRO A 109 7.14 12.18 -18.94
C PRO A 109 7.19 12.02 -17.40
N TYR A 110 6.11 11.52 -16.81
CA TYR A 110 6.01 11.29 -15.37
C TYR A 110 6.76 10.01 -14.87
N GLU A 111 7.42 9.28 -15.77
CA GLU A 111 8.26 8.11 -15.48
C GLU A 111 9.76 8.39 -15.72
N ARG A 112 10.13 9.64 -16.02
CA ARG A 112 11.46 9.98 -16.52
C ARG A 112 12.53 9.81 -15.43
N GLY A 113 13.55 9.00 -15.74
CA GLY A 113 14.71 8.76 -14.89
C GLY A 113 14.49 7.74 -13.78
N GLY A 114 13.38 7.80 -13.07
CA GLY A 114 13.03 6.88 -11.98
C GLY A 114 12.29 5.64 -12.47
N GLY A 115 11.31 5.82 -13.34
CA GLY A 115 10.64 4.71 -14.02
C GLY A 115 9.25 4.36 -13.53
N THR A 116 8.90 3.10 -13.71
CA THR A 116 7.62 2.50 -13.31
C THR A 116 7.84 1.61 -12.08
N GLU A 117 7.18 1.93 -10.96
CA GLU A 117 7.44 1.33 -9.67
C GLU A 117 6.20 0.74 -9.02
N ASP A 118 6.39 -0.23 -8.12
CA ASP A 118 5.45 -0.68 -7.10
C ASP A 118 4.04 -0.97 -7.65
N PRO A 119 3.88 -2.04 -8.46
CA PRO A 119 2.61 -2.39 -9.10
C PRO A 119 1.59 -2.92 -8.10
N ARG A 120 0.29 -2.59 -8.28
CA ARG A 120 -0.85 -3.30 -7.70
C ARG A 120 -1.80 -3.70 -8.81
N LEU A 121 -2.32 -4.91 -8.72
CA LEU A 121 -3.03 -5.53 -9.84
C LEU A 121 -4.37 -6.07 -9.38
N VAL A 122 -5.44 -5.66 -10.07
CA VAL A 122 -6.80 -6.18 -9.86
C VAL A 122 -7.46 -6.50 -11.18
N LYS A 123 -8.28 -7.56 -11.22
CA LYS A 123 -9.11 -7.90 -12.37
C LYS A 123 -10.56 -7.50 -12.10
N ILE A 124 -11.14 -6.69 -12.96
CA ILE A 124 -12.54 -6.25 -12.87
C ILE A 124 -13.18 -6.40 -14.26
N GLU A 125 -14.29 -7.12 -14.34
CA GLU A 125 -15.07 -7.31 -15.59
C GLU A 125 -14.21 -7.74 -16.79
N GLY A 126 -13.28 -8.66 -16.55
CA GLY A 126 -12.40 -9.21 -17.58
C GLY A 126 -11.15 -8.39 -17.91
N THR A 127 -11.07 -7.14 -17.46
CA THR A 127 -9.93 -6.24 -17.65
C THR A 127 -9.03 -6.25 -16.42
N TYR A 128 -7.72 -6.28 -16.63
CA TYR A 128 -6.73 -6.07 -15.57
C TYR A 128 -6.42 -4.58 -15.45
N TYR A 129 -6.53 -4.06 -14.23
CA TYR A 129 -6.19 -2.70 -13.86
C TYR A 129 -4.91 -2.75 -13.03
N LEU A 130 -3.89 -2.09 -13.53
CA LEU A 130 -2.58 -1.96 -12.91
C LEU A 130 -2.42 -0.53 -12.42
N THR A 131 -2.43 -0.33 -11.11
CA THR A 131 -1.92 0.91 -10.54
C THR A 131 -0.42 0.76 -10.31
N TYR A 132 0.32 1.82 -10.58
CA TYR A 132 1.77 1.86 -10.39
C TYR A 132 2.22 3.28 -10.07
N THR A 133 3.41 3.42 -9.53
CA THR A 133 4.02 4.72 -9.31
C THR A 133 4.83 5.11 -10.53
N GLY A 134 4.46 6.21 -11.18
CA GLY A 134 5.32 6.91 -12.13
C GLY A 134 6.29 7.78 -11.34
N TYR A 135 7.59 7.46 -11.38
CA TYR A 135 8.62 8.21 -10.67
C TYR A 135 9.46 9.02 -11.64
N ASN A 136 9.40 10.35 -11.49
CA ASN A 136 10.20 11.30 -12.25
C ASN A 136 11.24 11.92 -11.30
N ASN A 137 12.53 11.72 -11.60
CA ASN A 137 13.65 12.26 -10.85
C ASN A 137 14.54 13.21 -11.68
N VAL A 138 14.03 13.72 -12.79
CA VAL A 138 14.76 14.61 -13.71
C VAL A 138 14.18 16.02 -13.69
N ASP A 139 12.88 16.15 -13.90
CA ASP A 139 12.19 17.42 -14.08
C ASP A 139 10.78 17.40 -13.45
N GLY A 140 10.60 16.62 -12.38
CA GLY A 140 9.36 16.53 -11.62
C GLY A 140 8.95 17.85 -10.99
N VAL A 141 7.69 17.94 -10.56
CA VAL A 141 7.08 19.18 -9.99
C VAL A 141 7.50 19.45 -8.53
N GLY A 142 8.16 18.53 -7.86
CA GLY A 142 8.67 18.70 -6.49
C GLY A 142 9.80 19.71 -6.38
N LYS A 143 10.07 20.19 -5.16
CA LYS A 143 11.12 21.18 -4.89
C LYS A 143 12.52 20.78 -5.39
N ASP A 144 12.83 19.48 -5.35
CA ASP A 144 14.09 18.89 -5.80
C ASP A 144 13.99 18.31 -7.22
N LYS A 145 12.98 18.71 -8.00
CA LYS A 145 12.65 18.21 -9.34
C LYS A 145 12.34 16.72 -9.36
N ARG A 146 11.83 16.19 -8.27
CA ARG A 146 11.35 14.81 -8.18
C ARG A 146 9.88 14.79 -7.83
N ASP A 147 9.17 13.84 -8.39
CA ASP A 147 7.84 13.47 -7.94
C ASP A 147 7.58 11.98 -8.16
N ALA A 148 6.66 11.45 -7.36
CA ALA A 148 6.07 10.15 -7.53
C ALA A 148 4.56 10.30 -7.58
N GLN A 149 3.96 9.81 -8.65
CA GLN A 149 2.53 10.00 -8.93
C GLN A 149 1.85 8.67 -9.20
N LEU A 150 0.65 8.52 -8.67
CA LEU A 150 -0.14 7.32 -8.88
C LEU A 150 -0.70 7.29 -10.31
N CYS A 151 -0.30 6.27 -11.05
CA CYS A 151 -0.63 6.05 -12.44
C CYS A 151 -1.49 4.79 -12.62
N LEU A 152 -2.15 4.70 -13.77
CA LEU A 152 -2.97 3.56 -14.17
C LEU A 152 -2.57 3.06 -15.56
N ALA A 153 -2.56 1.74 -15.72
CA ALA A 153 -2.55 1.06 -17.00
C ALA A 153 -3.58 -0.08 -17.00
N THR A 154 -4.04 -0.47 -18.20
CA THR A 154 -5.02 -1.55 -18.37
C THR A 154 -4.52 -2.57 -19.37
N SER A 155 -4.90 -3.85 -19.17
CA SER A 155 -4.56 -4.97 -20.05
C SER A 155 -5.69 -6.00 -20.08
N SER A 156 -5.79 -6.75 -21.16
CA SER A 156 -6.62 -7.97 -21.24
C SER A 156 -5.82 -9.26 -21.02
N ASP A 157 -4.49 -9.19 -21.11
CA ASP A 157 -3.64 -10.38 -21.12
C ASP A 157 -2.46 -10.38 -20.14
N LEU A 158 -2.23 -9.26 -19.39
CA LEU A 158 -1.12 -9.04 -18.46
C LEU A 158 0.26 -8.83 -19.13
N ILE A 159 0.31 -8.78 -20.45
CA ILE A 159 1.54 -8.61 -21.23
C ILE A 159 1.53 -7.27 -21.96
N HIS A 160 0.43 -6.96 -22.63
CA HIS A 160 0.27 -5.72 -23.38
C HIS A 160 -0.52 -4.71 -22.56
N TRP A 161 0.11 -3.59 -22.25
CA TRP A 161 -0.44 -2.57 -21.35
C TRP A 161 -0.75 -1.27 -22.08
N THR A 162 -1.95 -0.74 -21.85
CA THR A 162 -2.34 0.60 -22.30
C THR A 162 -2.29 1.54 -21.12
N ARG A 163 -1.37 2.52 -21.13
CA ARG A 163 -1.30 3.59 -20.12
C ARG A 163 -2.56 4.43 -20.13
N ARG A 164 -3.09 4.73 -18.95
CA ARG A 164 -4.22 5.66 -18.75
C ARG A 164 -3.78 6.99 -18.14
N GLY A 165 -2.48 7.11 -17.82
CA GLY A 165 -1.88 8.31 -17.27
C GLY A 165 -1.92 8.39 -15.75
N VAL A 166 -1.62 9.57 -15.24
CA VAL A 166 -1.69 9.88 -13.80
C VAL A 166 -3.15 9.97 -13.38
N ILE A 167 -3.53 9.24 -12.34
CA ILE A 167 -4.91 9.18 -11.82
C ILE A 167 -5.11 9.92 -10.49
N LEU A 168 -4.04 10.09 -9.71
CA LEU A 168 -3.99 10.97 -8.55
C LEU A 168 -2.66 11.74 -8.61
N PRO A 169 -2.67 13.00 -9.08
CA PRO A 169 -1.46 13.80 -9.20
C PRO A 169 -0.85 14.11 -7.83
N ALA A 170 0.49 14.11 -7.75
CA ALA A 170 1.21 14.59 -6.58
C ALA A 170 0.93 16.08 -6.33
N TYR A 171 0.97 16.51 -5.07
CA TYR A 171 0.82 17.88 -4.60
C TYR A 171 -0.56 18.54 -4.88
N GLN A 172 -1.56 17.76 -5.29
CA GLN A 172 -2.87 18.28 -5.70
C GLN A 172 -4.06 17.71 -4.90
N GLY A 173 -3.80 16.89 -3.89
CA GLY A 173 -4.83 16.35 -3.01
C GLY A 173 -5.35 17.34 -1.98
N LYS A 174 -6.48 17.05 -1.36
CA LYS A 174 -7.07 17.91 -0.32
C LYS A 174 -6.24 17.99 0.96
N TRP A 175 -5.69 16.88 1.38
CA TRP A 175 -4.81 16.74 2.54
C TRP A 175 -3.39 16.31 2.15
N ASN A 176 -3.28 15.67 1.00
CA ASN A 176 -2.03 15.18 0.44
C ASN A 176 -1.33 16.33 -0.30
N VAL A 177 -0.26 16.85 0.29
CA VAL A 177 0.54 17.94 -0.25
C VAL A 177 1.90 17.47 -0.77
N GLY A 178 2.08 16.17 -0.92
CA GLY A 178 3.28 15.51 -1.42
C GLY A 178 2.98 14.48 -2.50
N TRP A 179 3.70 13.38 -2.49
CA TRP A 179 3.60 12.29 -3.45
C TRP A 179 2.33 11.46 -3.28
N THR A 180 1.95 10.77 -4.35
CA THR A 180 0.87 9.77 -4.34
C THR A 180 1.41 8.45 -4.84
N LYS A 181 1.15 7.35 -4.12
CA LYS A 181 1.63 6.00 -4.46
C LYS A 181 0.64 4.92 -4.03
N SER A 182 0.95 3.68 -4.39
CA SER A 182 0.41 2.47 -3.74
C SER A 182 -1.10 2.34 -3.79
N GLY A 183 -1.68 2.54 -4.99
CA GLY A 183 -3.12 2.47 -5.18
C GLY A 183 -3.67 1.05 -5.14
N ALA A 184 -4.38 0.68 -4.08
CA ALA A 184 -5.02 -0.61 -3.90
C ALA A 184 -6.53 -0.53 -4.20
N ILE A 185 -6.93 -0.92 -5.42
CA ILE A 185 -8.32 -0.84 -5.89
C ILE A 185 -9.14 -1.98 -5.31
N VAL A 186 -10.33 -1.67 -4.78
CA VAL A 186 -11.35 -2.65 -4.39
C VAL A 186 -11.97 -3.26 -5.64
N SER A 187 -12.05 -4.60 -5.71
CA SER A 187 -12.43 -5.34 -6.91
C SER A 187 -13.88 -5.19 -7.36
N GLU A 188 -14.75 -4.63 -6.51
CA GLU A 188 -16.18 -4.50 -6.76
C GLU A 188 -16.67 -3.08 -6.41
N LYS A 189 -17.77 -2.65 -7.05
CA LYS A 189 -18.44 -1.40 -6.68
C LYS A 189 -19.06 -1.51 -5.29
N ILE A 190 -18.87 -0.46 -4.50
CA ILE A 190 -19.53 -0.27 -3.21
C ILE A 190 -20.30 1.05 -3.29
N ASN A 191 -21.60 1.03 -3.03
CA ASN A 191 -22.50 2.18 -3.16
C ASN A 191 -22.42 2.84 -4.55
N GLY A 192 -22.33 2.03 -5.61
CA GLY A 192 -22.30 2.49 -7.01
C GLY A 192 -20.96 3.05 -7.48
N LYS A 193 -19.93 3.05 -6.64
CA LYS A 193 -18.58 3.56 -6.97
C LYS A 193 -17.52 2.48 -6.76
N TYR A 194 -16.41 2.59 -7.49
CA TYR A 194 -15.16 1.93 -7.18
C TYR A 194 -14.37 2.74 -6.15
N TRP A 195 -13.57 2.05 -5.33
CA TRP A 195 -12.80 2.61 -4.24
C TRP A 195 -11.35 2.17 -4.34
N MET A 196 -10.44 3.03 -3.93
CA MET A 196 -9.00 2.77 -3.94
C MET A 196 -8.37 3.39 -2.69
N TYR A 197 -7.65 2.59 -1.92
CA TYR A 197 -6.78 3.09 -0.88
C TYR A 197 -5.42 3.42 -1.48
N TYR A 198 -4.80 4.52 -1.07
CA TYR A 198 -3.53 4.97 -1.61
C TYR A 198 -2.66 5.59 -0.52
N LEU A 199 -1.34 5.65 -0.74
CA LEU A 199 -0.44 6.43 0.09
C LEU A 199 -0.39 7.87 -0.43
N GLY A 200 -0.58 8.82 0.48
CA GLY A 200 -0.33 10.24 0.27
C GLY A 200 0.61 10.79 1.33
N GLU A 201 1.29 11.87 1.04
CA GLU A 201 2.18 12.56 1.97
C GLU A 201 1.55 13.86 2.46
N ALA A 202 1.45 14.02 3.77
CA ALA A 202 0.91 15.22 4.43
C ALA A 202 2.06 16.08 5.01
N GLY A 203 2.89 16.65 4.15
CA GLY A 203 4.06 17.44 4.57
C GLY A 203 5.05 16.61 5.38
N ASP A 204 5.52 17.12 6.51
CA ASP A 204 6.57 16.48 7.35
C ASP A 204 6.09 15.28 8.17
N SER A 205 4.82 14.91 8.07
CA SER A 205 4.22 13.90 8.95
C SER A 205 4.28 12.47 8.41
N GLY A 206 5.03 12.22 7.34
CA GLY A 206 5.21 10.89 6.73
C GLY A 206 4.04 10.42 5.87
N GLY A 207 4.18 9.22 5.31
CA GLY A 207 3.17 8.63 4.44
C GLY A 207 1.95 8.13 5.22
N LYS A 208 0.76 8.57 4.83
CA LYS A 208 -0.52 8.20 5.41
C LYS A 208 -1.44 7.63 4.34
N MET A 209 -2.43 6.90 4.78
CA MET A 209 -3.38 6.27 3.86
C MET A 209 -4.57 7.18 3.58
N GLY A 210 -4.83 7.43 2.30
CA GLY A 210 -6.02 8.08 1.77
C GLY A 210 -7.01 7.07 1.19
N VAL A 211 -8.18 7.57 0.80
CA VAL A 211 -9.17 6.82 0.04
C VAL A 211 -9.70 7.69 -1.10
N ALA A 212 -9.70 7.16 -2.31
CA ALA A 212 -10.26 7.78 -3.51
C ALA A 212 -11.45 6.98 -4.04
N SER A 213 -12.32 7.62 -4.80
CA SER A 213 -13.45 6.97 -5.46
C SER A 213 -13.52 7.32 -6.94
N SER A 214 -14.09 6.40 -7.73
CA SER A 214 -14.30 6.54 -9.17
C SER A 214 -15.63 5.93 -9.58
N SER A 215 -16.26 6.46 -10.61
CA SER A 215 -17.44 5.83 -11.25
C SER A 215 -17.06 4.87 -12.37
N ASP A 216 -15.87 5.00 -12.95
CA ASP A 216 -15.45 4.38 -14.22
C ASP A 216 -14.08 3.71 -14.17
N LEU A 217 -13.37 3.70 -13.03
CA LEU A 217 -12.01 3.21 -12.82
C LEU A 217 -10.90 4.04 -13.51
N LEU A 218 -11.25 5.06 -14.27
CA LEU A 218 -10.29 5.89 -15.00
C LEU A 218 -10.09 7.26 -14.34
N HIS A 219 -11.17 7.85 -13.81
CA HIS A 219 -11.15 9.16 -13.17
C HIS A 219 -11.34 9.01 -11.66
N TRP A 220 -10.33 9.38 -10.90
CA TRP A 220 -10.28 9.21 -9.45
C TRP A 220 -10.26 10.56 -8.73
N THR A 221 -10.94 10.64 -7.62
CA THR A 221 -10.94 11.82 -6.74
C THR A 221 -10.86 11.41 -5.28
N ASP A 222 -10.18 12.23 -4.46
CA ASP A 222 -10.18 12.06 -3.01
C ASP A 222 -11.61 12.00 -2.48
N ALA A 223 -11.90 10.95 -1.72
CA ALA A 223 -13.20 10.72 -1.09
C ALA A 223 -13.23 11.17 0.39
N SER A 224 -12.13 11.67 0.93
CA SER A 224 -12.00 12.19 2.29
C SER A 224 -11.11 13.44 2.30
N ASP A 225 -11.44 14.41 3.16
CA ASP A 225 -10.63 15.61 3.38
C ASP A 225 -9.46 15.37 4.37
N GLN A 226 -9.35 14.17 4.91
CA GLN A 226 -8.32 13.74 5.85
C GLN A 226 -7.85 12.31 5.52
N PRO A 227 -6.65 11.91 5.95
CA PRO A 227 -6.23 10.51 5.85
C PRO A 227 -7.22 9.60 6.56
N VAL A 228 -7.53 8.45 5.96
CA VAL A 228 -8.42 7.43 6.58
C VAL A 228 -7.68 6.52 7.55
N ALA A 229 -6.35 6.39 7.40
CA ALA A 229 -5.50 5.73 8.37
C ALA A 229 -4.16 6.46 8.48
N SER A 230 -3.94 7.08 9.64
CA SER A 230 -2.68 7.76 9.97
C SER A 230 -1.68 6.80 10.62
N THR A 231 -0.43 7.22 10.71
CA THR A 231 0.61 6.58 11.52
C THR A 231 0.24 6.57 13.00
N ARG A 232 0.76 5.60 13.75
CA ARG A 232 0.43 5.43 15.17
C ARG A 232 1.72 5.40 16.01
N PRO A 233 2.00 6.44 16.81
CA PRO A 233 3.18 6.47 17.68
C PRO A 233 3.25 5.23 18.59
N GLY A 234 4.42 4.59 18.66
CA GLY A 234 4.67 3.39 19.45
C GLY A 234 4.20 2.07 18.84
N TYR A 235 3.64 2.08 17.65
CA TYR A 235 3.29 0.88 16.88
C TYR A 235 4.26 0.64 15.72
N PHE A 236 4.15 -0.53 15.08
CA PHE A 236 4.97 -0.91 13.93
C PHE A 236 4.74 -0.04 12.69
N ASP A 237 3.77 0.84 12.70
CA ASP A 237 3.38 1.77 11.65
C ASP A 237 3.46 3.23 12.11
N SER A 238 4.44 3.55 12.96
CA SER A 238 4.60 4.90 13.53
C SER A 238 5.14 5.93 12.53
N LYS A 239 5.78 5.51 11.44
CA LYS A 239 6.31 6.38 10.38
C LYS A 239 5.58 6.28 9.06
N VAL A 240 5.13 5.08 8.68
CA VAL A 240 4.46 4.83 7.41
C VAL A 240 3.25 3.94 7.63
N ALA A 241 2.16 4.24 6.93
CA ALA A 241 1.00 3.37 6.76
C ALA A 241 0.63 3.35 5.27
N GLU A 242 1.04 2.28 4.56
CA GLU A 242 1.00 2.18 3.11
C GLU A 242 0.18 0.99 2.65
N PRO A 243 -0.78 1.15 1.71
CA PRO A 243 -1.54 0.03 1.17
C PRO A 243 -0.63 -1.05 0.57
N GLY A 244 -0.96 -2.30 0.85
CA GLY A 244 -0.35 -3.46 0.22
C GLY A 244 -1.12 -3.90 -1.04
N PRO A 245 -1.50 -5.18 -1.15
CA PRO A 245 -2.27 -5.70 -2.28
C PRO A 245 -3.69 -5.14 -2.32
N PRO A 246 -4.41 -5.31 -3.45
CA PRO A 246 -5.84 -5.01 -3.52
C PRO A 246 -6.63 -5.62 -2.36
N PRO A 247 -7.60 -4.87 -1.78
CA PRO A 247 -8.35 -5.33 -0.62
C PRO A 247 -9.19 -6.58 -0.90
N VAL A 248 -9.38 -7.39 0.13
CA VAL A 248 -10.27 -8.55 0.13
C VAL A 248 -11.63 -8.15 0.71
N LEU A 249 -12.71 -8.39 -0.02
CA LEU A 249 -14.06 -8.22 0.50
C LEU A 249 -14.43 -9.43 1.38
N THR A 250 -14.80 -9.16 2.63
CA THR A 250 -15.22 -10.15 3.62
C THR A 250 -16.66 -9.90 4.07
N ALA A 251 -17.26 -10.80 4.81
CA ALA A 251 -18.57 -10.56 5.42
C ALA A 251 -18.53 -9.34 6.36
N ASP A 252 -17.42 -9.15 7.08
CA ASP A 252 -17.25 -8.13 8.11
C ASP A 252 -16.89 -6.74 7.54
N GLY A 253 -16.35 -6.66 6.32
CA GLY A 253 -15.93 -5.39 5.75
C GLY A 253 -14.94 -5.53 4.59
N ILE A 254 -14.23 -4.44 4.31
CA ILE A 254 -13.16 -4.36 3.32
C ILE A 254 -11.84 -4.58 4.07
N LEU A 255 -11.24 -5.75 3.91
CA LEU A 255 -9.97 -6.09 4.53
C LEU A 255 -8.82 -5.66 3.65
N LEU A 256 -8.03 -4.71 4.11
CA LEU A 256 -6.80 -4.27 3.47
C LEU A 256 -5.59 -4.80 4.25
N VAL A 257 -4.75 -5.59 3.60
CA VAL A 257 -3.39 -5.85 4.06
C VAL A 257 -2.54 -4.62 3.72
N TYR A 258 -1.75 -4.13 4.68
CA TYR A 258 -0.95 -2.94 4.50
C TYR A 258 0.44 -3.09 5.12
N ASN A 259 1.37 -2.26 4.69
CA ASN A 259 2.72 -2.21 5.19
C ASN A 259 2.91 -0.98 6.08
N GLY A 260 3.52 -1.18 7.23
CA GLY A 260 3.86 -0.12 8.17
C GLY A 260 5.36 -0.08 8.41
N ALA A 261 5.91 1.11 8.66
CA ALA A 261 7.27 1.26 9.14
C ALA A 261 7.29 1.88 10.53
N ASP A 262 8.15 1.37 11.41
CA ASP A 262 8.38 1.92 12.74
C ASP A 262 9.43 3.07 12.71
N ASP A 263 9.74 3.64 13.87
CA ASP A 263 10.70 4.75 14.01
C ASP A 263 12.13 4.38 13.59
N ARG A 264 12.44 3.08 13.49
CA ARG A 264 13.73 2.55 13.00
C ARG A 264 13.66 2.18 11.53
N LEU A 265 12.57 2.50 10.84
CA LEU A 265 12.28 2.11 9.46
C LEU A 265 12.28 0.60 9.24
N VAL A 266 11.85 -0.19 10.24
CA VAL A 266 11.59 -1.61 10.07
C VAL A 266 10.19 -1.74 9.45
N TYR A 267 10.13 -2.20 8.20
CA TYR A 267 8.87 -2.41 7.50
C TYR A 267 8.29 -3.78 7.83
N SER A 268 7.03 -3.77 8.25
CA SER A 268 6.27 -4.96 8.64
C SER A 268 4.84 -4.86 8.12
N THR A 269 4.18 -6.00 7.98
CA THR A 269 2.84 -6.07 7.40
C THR A 269 1.78 -6.22 8.48
N GLY A 270 0.67 -5.50 8.35
CA GLY A 270 -0.52 -5.60 9.18
C GLY A 270 -1.79 -5.65 8.34
N TRP A 271 -2.93 -5.45 8.98
CA TRP A 271 -4.23 -5.36 8.31
C TRP A 271 -5.09 -4.24 8.90
N ILE A 272 -5.98 -3.70 8.06
CA ILE A 272 -7.04 -2.76 8.43
C ILE A 272 -8.36 -3.29 7.88
N LEU A 273 -9.42 -3.25 8.67
CA LEU A 273 -10.79 -3.53 8.25
C LEU A 273 -11.55 -2.22 8.12
N PHE A 274 -12.09 -1.94 6.95
CA PHE A 274 -12.96 -0.78 6.68
C PHE A 274 -14.42 -1.20 6.54
N ASP A 275 -15.32 -0.26 6.82
CA ASP A 275 -16.78 -0.47 6.70
C ASP A 275 -17.20 -0.51 5.22
N LYS A 276 -17.91 -1.56 4.79
CA LYS A 276 -18.50 -1.63 3.44
C LYS A 276 -19.49 -0.52 3.13
N ARG A 277 -20.16 0.02 4.14
CA ARG A 277 -21.14 1.11 3.94
C ARG A 277 -20.45 2.48 3.88
N ASN A 278 -19.27 2.58 4.46
CA ASN A 278 -18.43 3.79 4.43
C ASN A 278 -16.96 3.39 4.32
N PRO A 279 -16.40 3.24 3.09
CA PRO A 279 -15.02 2.81 2.89
C PRO A 279 -13.95 3.73 3.49
N ALA A 280 -14.31 4.96 3.91
CA ALA A 280 -13.41 5.83 4.65
C ALA A 280 -13.34 5.52 6.16
N LYS A 281 -14.24 4.67 6.68
CA LYS A 281 -14.36 4.38 8.12
C LYS A 281 -13.60 3.11 8.49
N VAL A 282 -12.58 3.25 9.34
CA VAL A 282 -11.89 2.11 9.97
C VAL A 282 -12.76 1.47 11.04
N LEU A 283 -12.96 0.16 10.95
CA LEU A 283 -13.65 -0.66 11.96
C LEU A 283 -12.65 -1.30 12.93
N ALA A 284 -11.52 -1.80 12.42
CA ALA A 284 -10.48 -2.43 13.20
C ALA A 284 -9.12 -2.30 12.50
N ARG A 285 -8.03 -2.38 13.26
CA ARG A 285 -6.65 -2.32 12.75
C ARG A 285 -5.73 -3.17 13.61
N ALA A 286 -4.83 -3.92 12.98
CA ALA A 286 -3.86 -4.75 13.66
C ALA A 286 -3.03 -3.95 14.68
N GLY A 287 -2.96 -4.42 15.91
CA GLY A 287 -2.12 -3.81 16.96
C GLY A 287 -0.67 -4.28 16.91
N LYS A 288 -0.42 -5.43 16.26
CA LYS A 288 0.91 -6.03 16.04
C LYS A 288 1.04 -6.44 14.58
N PRO A 289 2.27 -6.49 14.03
CA PRO A 289 2.45 -6.99 12.68
C PRO A 289 2.08 -8.47 12.60
N ILE A 290 1.48 -8.87 11.48
CA ILE A 290 1.20 -10.27 11.15
C ILE A 290 2.35 -10.93 10.39
N PHE A 291 3.28 -10.10 9.85
CA PHE A 291 4.46 -10.55 9.14
C PHE A 291 5.56 -9.49 9.28
N HIS A 292 6.80 -9.91 9.57
CA HIS A 292 7.93 -9.01 9.82
C HIS A 292 9.25 -9.62 9.30
N PRO A 293 10.33 -8.83 9.09
CA PRO A 293 11.62 -9.32 8.62
C PRO A 293 12.21 -10.35 9.61
N ALA A 294 12.50 -11.54 9.11
CA ALA A 294 13.09 -12.63 9.88
C ALA A 294 14.35 -13.20 9.21
N GLU A 295 14.28 -13.42 7.88
CA GLU A 295 15.35 -14.02 7.11
C GLU A 295 16.52 -13.03 6.87
N PRO A 296 17.76 -13.51 6.70
CA PRO A 296 18.91 -12.64 6.44
C PRO A 296 18.72 -11.73 5.20
N TRP A 297 18.11 -12.25 4.14
CA TRP A 297 17.88 -11.52 2.89
C TRP A 297 16.74 -10.49 2.97
N GLU A 298 15.94 -10.50 4.03
CA GLU A 298 14.95 -9.46 4.35
C GLU A 298 15.55 -8.31 5.15
N LYS A 299 16.78 -8.51 5.68
CA LYS A 299 17.50 -7.57 6.54
C LYS A 299 18.64 -6.83 5.84
N VAL A 300 19.09 -7.33 4.68
CA VAL A 300 20.25 -6.79 3.97
C VAL A 300 19.89 -6.60 2.50
N GLY A 301 19.82 -5.34 2.06
CA GLY A 301 19.53 -4.93 0.70
C GLY A 301 19.66 -3.44 0.50
N GLN A 302 18.92 -2.86 -0.44
CA GLN A 302 18.91 -1.40 -0.68
C GLN A 302 18.30 -0.66 0.51
N VAL A 303 17.21 -1.19 1.07
CA VAL A 303 16.63 -0.73 2.34
C VAL A 303 16.62 -1.91 3.30
N PRO A 304 17.34 -1.84 4.41
CA PRO A 304 17.43 -2.96 5.34
C PRO A 304 16.15 -3.15 6.16
N ASN A 305 15.91 -4.38 6.62
CA ASN A 305 14.77 -4.75 7.48
C ASN A 305 13.40 -4.46 6.84
N VAL A 306 13.19 -4.93 5.62
CA VAL A 306 11.93 -4.75 4.89
C VAL A 306 11.30 -6.10 4.56
N VAL A 307 10.01 -6.24 4.89
CA VAL A 307 9.04 -7.08 4.18
C VAL A 307 7.91 -6.17 3.69
N PHE A 308 7.69 -6.12 2.38
CA PHE A 308 6.73 -5.24 1.75
C PHE A 308 5.78 -6.04 0.86
N VAL A 309 4.58 -6.35 1.39
CA VAL A 309 3.60 -7.21 0.72
C VAL A 309 2.78 -6.38 -0.27
N GLU A 310 2.80 -6.76 -1.55
CA GLU A 310 1.97 -6.17 -2.62
C GLU A 310 1.16 -7.22 -3.40
N GLY A 311 1.51 -8.49 -3.29
CA GLY A 311 0.81 -9.58 -3.91
C GLY A 311 0.05 -10.44 -2.90
N LEU A 312 -1.23 -10.71 -3.17
CA LEU A 312 -2.07 -11.60 -2.38
C LEU A 312 -3.02 -12.37 -3.29
N VAL A 313 -2.95 -13.68 -3.27
CA VAL A 313 -3.91 -14.57 -3.96
C VAL A 313 -4.36 -15.69 -3.03
N ARG A 314 -5.55 -16.25 -3.32
CA ARG A 314 -6.07 -17.42 -2.63
C ARG A 314 -6.11 -18.60 -3.60
N ARG A 315 -5.40 -19.67 -3.28
CA ARG A 315 -5.45 -20.94 -4.04
C ARG A 315 -6.00 -22.06 -3.16
N GLY A 316 -7.21 -22.48 -3.47
CA GLY A 316 -7.90 -23.51 -2.68
C GLY A 316 -8.09 -23.06 -1.22
N LYS A 317 -7.43 -23.79 -0.29
CA LYS A 317 -7.48 -23.51 1.15
C LYS A 317 -6.31 -22.65 1.66
N GLN A 318 -5.45 -22.16 0.77
CA GLN A 318 -4.29 -21.35 1.15
C GLN A 318 -4.36 -19.94 0.59
N TRP A 319 -3.87 -18.99 1.38
CA TRP A 319 -3.50 -17.65 0.96
C TRP A 319 -2.00 -17.60 0.71
N LEU A 320 -1.59 -16.94 -0.36
CA LEU A 320 -0.18 -16.69 -0.68
C LEU A 320 0.10 -15.19 -0.64
N PHE A 321 1.09 -14.78 0.17
CA PHE A 321 1.71 -13.46 0.14
C PHE A 321 2.92 -13.48 -0.77
N TYR A 322 3.05 -12.44 -1.60
CA TYR A 322 4.25 -12.14 -2.34
C TYR A 322 4.75 -10.78 -1.90
N TYR A 323 6.03 -10.68 -1.55
CA TYR A 323 6.58 -9.50 -0.92
C TYR A 323 8.00 -9.19 -1.36
N GLY A 324 8.35 -7.89 -1.33
CA GLY A 324 9.71 -7.42 -1.43
C GLY A 324 10.47 -7.63 -0.13
N GLY A 325 11.69 -8.16 -0.22
CA GLY A 325 12.63 -8.31 0.89
C GLY A 325 13.79 -7.33 0.74
N ALA A 326 14.00 -6.46 1.74
CA ALA A 326 15.08 -5.47 1.81
C ALA A 326 15.23 -4.61 0.53
N ASP A 327 14.12 -4.37 -0.21
CA ASP A 327 14.08 -3.68 -1.51
C ASP A 327 15.08 -4.25 -2.54
N LYS A 328 15.23 -5.57 -2.55
CA LYS A 328 16.22 -6.23 -3.40
C LYS A 328 15.75 -7.52 -4.03
N VAL A 329 14.92 -8.29 -3.33
CA VAL A 329 14.52 -9.63 -3.73
C VAL A 329 13.04 -9.86 -3.46
N ILE A 330 12.48 -10.96 -3.99
CA ILE A 330 11.09 -11.35 -3.76
C ILE A 330 11.03 -12.64 -2.95
N GLY A 331 10.15 -12.65 -1.95
CA GLY A 331 9.78 -13.81 -1.17
C GLY A 331 8.32 -14.20 -1.31
N VAL A 332 7.98 -15.39 -0.84
CA VAL A 332 6.61 -15.91 -0.74
C VAL A 332 6.35 -16.53 0.62
N ALA A 333 5.18 -16.27 1.16
CA ALA A 333 4.69 -16.90 2.38
C ALA A 333 3.24 -17.38 2.19
N ALA A 334 2.85 -18.42 2.92
CA ALA A 334 1.51 -18.99 2.89
C ALA A 334 0.85 -18.98 4.27
N ALA A 335 -0.47 -18.88 4.26
CA ALA A 335 -1.33 -19.08 5.43
C ALA A 335 -2.55 -19.91 5.05
N GLU A 336 -3.01 -20.77 5.96
CA GLU A 336 -4.26 -21.50 5.79
C GLU A 336 -5.46 -20.55 5.87
N SER A 337 -6.47 -20.77 5.04
CA SER A 337 -7.78 -20.10 5.16
C SER A 337 -8.47 -20.54 6.44
N ARG A 338 -9.05 -19.58 7.14
CA ARG A 338 -9.95 -19.80 8.28
C ARG A 338 -11.39 -19.89 7.83
#